data_b6242cc36ee23bc7a3eae4eaf04fbfac
#
_entry.id   b6242cc36ee23bc7a3eae4eaf04fbfac
#
_cell.length_a   1.000
_cell.length_b   1.000
_cell.length_c   1.000
_cell.angle_alpha   90.00
_cell.angle_beta   90.00
_cell.angle_gamma   90.00
#
_symmetry.space_group_name_H-M   'P 1'
#
loop_
_entity.id
_entity.type
_entity.pdbx_description
1 polymer ?
#
loop_
_entity_poly.entity_id
_entity_poly.type
_entity_poly.pdbx_seq_one_letter_code
_entity_poly.pdbx_strand_id
1 'polypeptide(L)'
;MSGTISEFIDGVVDGSLSDEDVISWLVGVYEDGLPQPETIELTRKMMTSGRTIRWEPGETCLVDKHSTGGVGDKVSIVLAPALAACGMKVPMISGRGLGHTGGTLDKLESIPGFRTNLSLEEMQTQVREIGIAMVGQTEELVPADKRLYSLRDVTGTVASVPLITSSIISKKGAEGISSLVLDLSLIHISE
;
A
#
# COMPACT_ATOMS: atom_id res chain seq x y z
N MET A 1 6.65 15.06 -19.42
CA MET A 1 5.50 14.40 -20.09
C MET A 1 4.30 15.33 -20.02
N SER A 2 3.58 15.55 -21.13
CA SER A 2 2.42 16.46 -21.22
C SER A 2 1.06 15.73 -21.10
N GLY A 3 1.00 14.66 -20.34
CA GLY A 3 -0.22 13.89 -20.12
C GLY A 3 -0.83 14.14 -18.73
N THR A 4 -2.10 13.75 -18.57
CA THR A 4 -2.79 13.81 -17.28
C THR A 4 -2.30 12.69 -16.35
N ILE A 5 -2.51 12.84 -15.04
CA ILE A 5 -2.27 11.77 -14.05
C ILE A 5 -3.04 10.48 -14.41
N SER A 6 -4.24 10.65 -14.97
CA SER A 6 -5.04 9.51 -15.43
C SER A 6 -4.33 8.69 -16.51
N GLU A 7 -3.90 9.37 -17.58
CA GLU A 7 -3.19 8.72 -18.69
C GLU A 7 -1.87 8.08 -18.24
N PHE A 8 -1.18 8.73 -17.31
CA PHE A 8 0.04 8.19 -16.73
C PHE A 8 -0.24 6.86 -15.99
N ILE A 9 -1.23 6.83 -15.10
CA ILE A 9 -1.56 5.62 -14.34
C ILE A 9 -2.10 4.51 -15.26
N ASP A 10 -2.92 4.85 -16.26
CA ASP A 10 -3.39 3.88 -17.24
C ASP A 10 -2.20 3.24 -17.97
N GLY A 11 -1.22 4.05 -18.42
CA GLY A 11 -0.01 3.56 -19.07
C GLY A 11 0.95 2.78 -18.14
N VAL A 12 0.94 3.08 -16.84
CA VAL A 12 1.65 2.27 -15.83
C VAL A 12 1.02 0.88 -15.73
N VAL A 13 -0.30 0.78 -15.74
CA VAL A 13 -1.02 -0.48 -15.53
C VAL A 13 -1.02 -1.36 -16.78
N ASP A 14 -1.27 -0.79 -17.94
CA ASP A 14 -1.33 -1.54 -19.21
C ASP A 14 0.04 -1.83 -19.83
N GLY A 15 1.12 -1.25 -19.26
CA GLY A 15 2.49 -1.46 -19.71
C GLY A 15 2.87 -0.68 -20.95
N SER A 16 2.06 0.28 -21.40
CA SER A 16 2.38 1.14 -22.55
C SER A 16 3.48 2.17 -22.26
N LEU A 17 3.69 2.50 -20.98
CA LEU A 17 4.84 3.29 -20.53
C LEU A 17 6.03 2.36 -20.24
N SER A 18 7.21 2.73 -20.75
CA SER A 18 8.46 2.06 -20.38
C SER A 18 8.85 2.35 -18.93
N ASP A 19 9.73 1.54 -18.35
CA ASP A 19 10.23 1.82 -16.99
C ASP A 19 11.03 3.12 -16.95
N GLU A 20 11.74 3.48 -18.03
CA GLU A 20 12.45 4.75 -18.14
C GLU A 20 11.49 5.95 -18.09
N ASP A 21 10.33 5.87 -18.77
CA ASP A 21 9.32 6.92 -18.72
C ASP A 21 8.73 7.08 -17.32
N VAL A 22 8.42 5.97 -16.69
CA VAL A 22 7.89 5.96 -15.31
C VAL A 22 8.92 6.50 -14.32
N ILE A 23 10.18 6.08 -14.43
CA ILE A 23 11.29 6.58 -13.61
C ILE A 23 11.47 8.08 -13.80
N SER A 24 11.47 8.57 -15.03
CA SER A 24 11.59 10.01 -15.34
C SER A 24 10.49 10.81 -14.64
N TRP A 25 9.25 10.30 -14.66
CA TRP A 25 8.13 10.94 -13.96
C TRP A 25 8.30 10.91 -12.44
N LEU A 26 8.72 9.78 -11.87
CA LEU A 26 8.96 9.63 -10.42
C LEU A 26 10.05 10.57 -9.92
N VAL A 27 11.13 10.72 -10.69
CA VAL A 27 12.23 11.66 -10.39
C VAL A 27 11.71 13.09 -10.44
N GLY A 28 10.93 13.48 -11.45
CA GLY A 28 10.33 14.82 -11.53
C GLY A 28 9.43 15.11 -10.32
N VAL A 29 8.58 14.16 -9.91
CA VAL A 29 7.77 14.35 -8.70
C VAL A 29 8.62 14.40 -7.42
N TYR A 30 9.72 13.69 -7.38
CA TYR A 30 10.65 13.72 -6.24
C TYR A 30 11.37 15.08 -6.12
N GLU A 31 11.81 15.66 -7.24
CA GLU A 31 12.56 16.92 -7.29
C GLU A 31 11.65 18.14 -7.15
N ASP A 32 10.55 18.18 -7.90
CA ASP A 32 9.67 19.34 -8.00
C ASP A 32 8.45 19.28 -7.07
N GLY A 33 8.17 18.10 -6.53
CA GLY A 33 6.94 17.82 -5.78
C GLY A 33 5.75 17.52 -6.69
N LEU A 34 4.57 17.40 -6.08
CA LEU A 34 3.28 17.24 -6.77
C LEU A 34 2.22 18.07 -6.03
N PRO A 35 1.49 18.96 -6.69
CA PRO A 35 0.42 19.73 -6.07
C PRO A 35 -0.64 18.85 -5.42
N GLN A 36 -1.28 19.36 -4.36
CA GLN A 36 -2.28 18.61 -3.62
C GLN A 36 -3.44 18.07 -4.50
N PRO A 37 -4.01 18.83 -5.44
CA PRO A 37 -5.05 18.30 -6.32
C PRO A 37 -4.58 17.10 -7.15
N GLU A 38 -3.36 17.17 -7.69
CA GLU A 38 -2.74 16.10 -8.47
C GLU A 38 -2.38 14.89 -7.60
N THR A 39 -1.93 15.12 -6.35
CA THR A 39 -1.70 14.04 -5.37
C THR A 39 -3.00 13.29 -5.06
N ILE A 40 -4.11 14.00 -4.93
CA ILE A 40 -5.44 13.39 -4.72
C ILE A 40 -5.87 12.59 -5.95
N GLU A 41 -5.68 13.12 -7.15
CA GLU A 41 -5.99 12.42 -8.39
C GLU A 41 -5.13 11.15 -8.53
N LEU A 42 -3.82 11.26 -8.32
CA LEU A 42 -2.89 10.13 -8.30
C LEU A 42 -3.37 9.04 -7.35
N THR A 43 -3.69 9.42 -6.11
CA THR A 43 -4.17 8.50 -5.08
C THR A 43 -5.44 7.76 -5.53
N ARG A 44 -6.42 8.48 -6.08
CA ARG A 44 -7.68 7.90 -6.56
C ARG A 44 -7.45 6.95 -7.73
N LYS A 45 -6.63 7.35 -8.69
CA LYS A 45 -6.30 6.53 -9.86
C LYS A 45 -5.53 5.27 -9.48
N MET A 46 -4.56 5.37 -8.60
CA MET A 46 -3.86 4.21 -8.05
C MET A 46 -4.83 3.27 -7.31
N MET A 47 -5.71 3.81 -6.46
CA MET A 47 -6.70 3.02 -5.72
C MET A 47 -7.61 2.20 -6.64
N THR A 48 -8.03 2.80 -7.75
CA THR A 48 -8.96 2.19 -8.72
C THR A 48 -8.25 1.53 -9.90
N SER A 49 -6.94 1.43 -9.88
CA SER A 49 -6.14 0.80 -10.94
C SER A 49 -6.36 -0.71 -11.06
N GLY A 50 -6.86 -1.33 -10.01
CA GLY A 50 -7.26 -2.71 -9.94
C GLY A 50 -8.64 -2.88 -9.30
N ARG A 51 -8.90 -4.06 -8.76
CA ARG A 51 -10.11 -4.35 -7.98
C ARG A 51 -10.04 -3.66 -6.63
N THR A 52 -11.17 -3.20 -6.11
CA THR A 52 -11.32 -2.74 -4.74
C THR A 52 -12.17 -3.73 -3.96
N ILE A 53 -11.81 -3.94 -2.69
CA ILE A 53 -12.56 -4.87 -1.84
C ILE A 53 -13.90 -4.24 -1.48
N ARG A 54 -14.97 -4.97 -1.74
CA ARG A 54 -16.30 -4.63 -1.27
C ARG A 54 -16.73 -5.65 -0.25
N TRP A 55 -17.08 -5.16 0.92
CA TRP A 55 -17.58 -5.95 2.02
C TRP A 55 -19.10 -6.01 1.98
N GLU A 56 -19.69 -7.10 2.47
CA GLU A 56 -21.13 -7.27 2.48
C GLU A 56 -21.81 -6.25 3.42
N PRO A 57 -23.07 -5.83 3.12
CA PRO A 57 -23.82 -5.00 4.04
C PRO A 57 -23.94 -5.64 5.43
N GLY A 58 -23.47 -4.93 6.45
CA GLY A 58 -23.41 -5.41 7.84
C GLY A 58 -22.04 -5.92 8.29
N GLU A 59 -21.09 -6.08 7.40
CA GLU A 59 -19.67 -6.25 7.79
C GLU A 59 -19.12 -4.92 8.30
N THR A 60 -18.96 -4.83 9.60
CA THR A 60 -18.54 -3.62 10.32
C THR A 60 -17.18 -3.81 10.97
N CYS A 61 -16.62 -2.76 11.54
CA CYS A 61 -15.33 -2.76 12.25
C CYS A 61 -14.15 -3.20 11.36
N LEU A 62 -14.20 -2.80 10.09
CA LEU A 62 -13.11 -2.96 9.14
C LEU A 62 -12.07 -1.87 9.41
N VAL A 63 -10.94 -2.26 9.96
CA VAL A 63 -9.92 -1.32 10.44
C VAL A 63 -8.55 -1.70 9.92
N ASP A 64 -7.67 -0.72 9.79
CA ASP A 64 -6.28 -0.99 9.50
C ASP A 64 -5.36 0.08 10.12
N LYS A 65 -4.09 -0.23 10.12
CA LYS A 65 -3.00 0.61 10.56
C LYS A 65 -1.90 0.63 9.50
N HIS A 66 -1.32 1.76 9.25
CA HIS A 66 -0.15 1.86 8.37
C HIS A 66 0.98 2.62 9.05
N SER A 67 2.19 2.07 8.97
CA SER A 67 3.40 2.77 9.41
C SER A 67 3.84 3.76 8.34
N THR A 68 4.07 5.01 8.73
CA THR A 68 4.47 6.09 7.81
C THR A 68 5.98 6.28 7.73
N GLY A 69 6.76 5.48 8.44
CA GLY A 69 8.21 5.56 8.42
C GLY A 69 8.86 4.61 9.41
N GLY A 70 10.17 4.61 9.40
CA GLY A 70 10.99 3.88 10.34
C GLY A 70 11.47 2.51 9.87
N VAL A 71 12.50 2.04 10.54
CA VAL A 71 13.12 0.74 10.29
C VAL A 71 12.28 -0.36 10.93
N GLY A 72 11.45 -1.00 10.12
CA GLY A 72 10.83 -2.24 10.50
C GLY A 72 9.58 -2.10 11.38
N ASP A 73 8.44 -1.94 10.72
CA ASP A 73 7.14 -2.07 11.36
C ASP A 73 6.98 -3.45 12.02
N LYS A 74 7.17 -3.51 13.33
CA LYS A 74 6.93 -4.70 14.15
C LYS A 74 5.54 -4.66 14.79
N VAL A 75 4.98 -3.47 14.91
CA VAL A 75 3.72 -3.23 15.59
C VAL A 75 2.57 -3.93 14.87
N SER A 76 2.54 -3.87 13.54
CA SER A 76 1.49 -4.53 12.75
C SER A 76 1.39 -6.04 13.00
N ILE A 77 2.52 -6.73 13.20
CA ILE A 77 2.55 -8.19 13.42
C ILE A 77 1.82 -8.59 14.72
N VAL A 78 1.91 -7.76 15.75
CA VAL A 78 1.26 -7.99 17.04
C VAL A 78 -0.13 -7.38 17.08
N LEU A 79 -0.27 -6.17 16.53
CA LEU A 79 -1.51 -5.39 16.62
C LEU A 79 -2.63 -6.02 15.79
N ALA A 80 -2.36 -6.44 14.56
CA ALA A 80 -3.40 -6.94 13.67
C ALA A 80 -4.10 -8.19 14.22
N PRO A 81 -3.41 -9.25 14.71
CA PRO A 81 -4.09 -10.36 15.37
C PRO A 81 -4.75 -9.96 16.70
N ALA A 82 -4.22 -8.99 17.44
CA ALA A 82 -4.87 -8.51 18.66
C ALA A 82 -6.20 -7.80 18.37
N LEU A 83 -6.26 -6.98 17.32
CA LEU A 83 -7.49 -6.34 16.86
C LEU A 83 -8.53 -7.39 16.40
N ALA A 84 -8.11 -8.42 15.67
CA ALA A 84 -8.97 -9.51 15.27
C ALA A 84 -9.51 -10.28 16.49
N ALA A 85 -8.68 -10.55 17.50
CA ALA A 85 -9.10 -11.15 18.76
C ALA A 85 -10.11 -10.29 19.54
N CYS A 86 -10.09 -8.96 19.33
CA CYS A 86 -11.10 -8.03 19.86
C CYS A 86 -12.36 -7.92 18.99
N GLY A 87 -12.51 -8.74 17.96
CA GLY A 87 -13.69 -8.78 17.09
C GLY A 87 -13.66 -7.78 15.93
N MET A 88 -12.53 -7.14 15.67
CA MET A 88 -12.33 -6.28 14.50
C MET A 88 -11.94 -7.11 13.27
N LYS A 89 -12.15 -6.57 12.09
CA LYS A 89 -11.72 -7.15 10.82
C LYS A 89 -10.57 -6.34 10.24
N VAL A 90 -9.44 -7.01 9.97
CA VAL A 90 -8.19 -6.36 9.57
C VAL A 90 -7.72 -6.89 8.21
N PRO A 91 -8.22 -6.33 7.09
CA PRO A 91 -7.80 -6.70 5.74
C PRO A 91 -6.53 -5.95 5.33
N MET A 92 -5.42 -6.19 5.98
CA MET A 92 -4.20 -5.39 5.86
C MET A 92 -3.43 -5.69 4.57
N ILE A 93 -3.32 -4.68 3.68
CA ILE A 93 -2.36 -4.68 2.56
C ILE A 93 -1.10 -3.94 3.01
N SER A 94 0.02 -4.65 3.05
CA SER A 94 1.31 -4.13 3.49
C SER A 94 2.32 -4.09 2.35
N GLY A 95 3.40 -3.34 2.56
CA GLY A 95 4.53 -3.26 1.62
C GLY A 95 5.71 -4.12 2.04
N ARG A 96 6.61 -4.35 1.08
CA ARG A 96 7.97 -4.82 1.32
C ARG A 96 8.84 -3.68 1.85
N GLY A 97 10.01 -4.01 2.38
CA GLY A 97 11.02 -3.01 2.74
C GLY A 97 11.51 -2.24 1.53
N LEU A 98 11.93 -1.02 1.74
CA LEU A 98 12.60 -0.18 0.75
C LEU A 98 14.03 0.12 1.24
N GLY A 99 14.98 0.06 0.33
CA GLY A 99 16.39 0.30 0.63
C GLY A 99 16.91 -0.68 1.70
N HIS A 100 17.43 -0.15 2.79
CA HIS A 100 17.99 -0.93 3.90
C HIS A 100 16.96 -1.37 4.96
N THR A 101 15.66 -1.09 4.75
CA THR A 101 14.60 -1.41 5.71
C THR A 101 13.97 -2.77 5.39
N GLY A 102 13.55 -3.52 6.42
CA GLY A 102 12.73 -4.70 6.25
C GLY A 102 11.25 -4.34 6.33
N GLY A 103 10.46 -4.71 5.32
CA GLY A 103 9.01 -4.51 5.31
C GLY A 103 8.26 -5.51 6.18
N THR A 104 6.99 -5.24 6.39
CA THR A 104 6.10 -6.14 7.13
C THR A 104 5.98 -7.50 6.45
N LEU A 105 5.85 -7.51 5.11
CA LEU A 105 5.76 -8.75 4.35
C LEU A 105 7.02 -9.61 4.46
N ASP A 106 8.20 -8.98 4.39
CA ASP A 106 9.49 -9.68 4.48
C ASP A 106 9.63 -10.42 5.82
N LYS A 107 9.11 -9.83 6.90
CA LYS A 107 9.08 -10.46 8.22
C LYS A 107 8.07 -11.60 8.30
N LEU A 108 6.89 -11.43 7.73
CA LEU A 108 5.86 -12.48 7.70
C LEU A 108 6.31 -13.68 6.87
N GLU A 109 6.98 -13.47 5.75
CA GLU A 109 7.52 -14.52 4.90
C GLU A 109 8.66 -15.30 5.56
N SER A 110 9.28 -14.77 6.62
CA SER A 110 10.24 -15.52 7.43
C SER A 110 9.58 -16.60 8.31
N ILE A 111 8.27 -16.56 8.47
CA ILE A 111 7.49 -17.57 9.19
C ILE A 111 7.20 -18.74 8.23
N PRO A 112 7.66 -19.96 8.50
CA PRO A 112 7.43 -21.10 7.62
C PRO A 112 5.95 -21.31 7.29
N GLY A 113 5.61 -21.33 6.00
CA GLY A 113 4.25 -21.53 5.52
C GLY A 113 3.36 -20.30 5.50
N PHE A 114 3.82 -19.13 5.95
CA PHE A 114 3.05 -17.89 5.84
C PHE A 114 2.98 -17.43 4.38
N ARG A 115 1.75 -17.17 3.90
CA ARG A 115 1.49 -16.71 2.54
C ARG A 115 1.09 -15.24 2.55
N THR A 116 1.81 -14.40 1.80
CA THR A 116 1.52 -12.97 1.62
C THR A 116 0.86 -12.65 0.26
N ASN A 117 0.72 -13.65 -0.61
CA ASN A 117 0.21 -13.52 -1.98
C ASN A 117 -1.16 -14.18 -2.15
N LEU A 118 -2.08 -13.92 -1.23
CA LEU A 118 -3.46 -14.41 -1.34
C LEU A 118 -4.19 -13.73 -2.50
N SER A 119 -5.11 -14.46 -3.14
CA SER A 119 -6.10 -13.84 -4.04
C SER A 119 -7.06 -12.97 -3.23
N LEU A 120 -7.82 -12.13 -3.92
CA LEU A 120 -8.82 -11.28 -3.29
C LEU A 120 -9.87 -12.10 -2.54
N GLU A 121 -10.31 -13.20 -3.14
CA GLU A 121 -11.31 -14.11 -2.57
C GLU A 121 -10.75 -14.86 -1.35
N GLU A 122 -9.51 -15.34 -1.42
CA GLU A 122 -8.81 -15.95 -0.28
C GLU A 122 -8.68 -14.96 0.88
N MET A 123 -8.27 -13.72 0.59
CA MET A 123 -8.14 -12.66 1.59
C MET A 123 -9.48 -12.35 2.27
N GLN A 124 -10.55 -12.14 1.49
CA GLN A 124 -11.88 -11.87 2.04
C GLN A 124 -12.40 -13.04 2.89
N THR A 125 -12.22 -14.27 2.41
CA THR A 125 -12.62 -15.48 3.14
C THR A 125 -11.89 -15.57 4.47
N GLN A 126 -10.57 -15.38 4.45
CA GLN A 126 -9.75 -15.43 5.67
C GLN A 126 -10.15 -14.35 6.68
N VAL A 127 -10.42 -13.12 6.22
CA VAL A 127 -10.87 -12.03 7.11
C VAL A 127 -12.25 -12.35 7.71
N ARG A 128 -13.14 -13.00 6.96
CA ARG A 128 -14.45 -13.45 7.50
C ARG A 128 -14.30 -14.54 8.54
N GLU A 129 -13.41 -15.50 8.33
CA GLU A 129 -13.21 -16.66 9.19
C GLU A 129 -12.46 -16.35 10.48
N ILE A 130 -11.36 -15.62 10.37
CA ILE A 130 -10.44 -15.38 11.51
C ILE A 130 -10.20 -13.92 11.85
N GLY A 131 -10.88 -12.99 11.16
CA GLY A 131 -10.80 -11.55 11.42
C GLY A 131 -9.57 -10.83 10.84
N ILE A 132 -8.64 -11.54 10.23
CA ILE A 132 -7.38 -10.93 9.76
C ILE A 132 -6.86 -11.59 8.48
N ALA A 133 -6.32 -10.75 7.58
CA ALA A 133 -5.38 -11.16 6.54
C ALA A 133 -4.30 -10.11 6.40
N MET A 134 -3.05 -10.53 6.19
CA MET A 134 -1.92 -9.64 5.93
C MET A 134 -1.27 -10.05 4.61
N VAL A 135 -1.43 -9.20 3.59
CA VAL A 135 -1.06 -9.51 2.20
C VAL A 135 -0.28 -8.37 1.56
N GLY A 136 0.35 -8.64 0.43
CA GLY A 136 0.99 -7.64 -0.42
C GLY A 136 0.06 -7.14 -1.54
N GLN A 137 0.54 -6.14 -2.29
CA GLN A 137 -0.08 -5.76 -3.55
C GLN A 137 0.01 -6.93 -4.54
N THR A 138 -1.02 -7.10 -5.34
CA THR A 138 -1.07 -8.11 -6.40
C THR A 138 -1.38 -7.46 -7.75
N GLU A 139 -1.45 -8.23 -8.80
CA GLU A 139 -1.91 -7.73 -10.12
C GLU A 139 -3.40 -7.33 -10.08
N GLU A 140 -4.16 -7.82 -9.11
CA GLU A 140 -5.56 -7.46 -8.94
C GLU A 140 -5.77 -6.31 -7.95
N LEU A 141 -4.89 -6.18 -6.94
CA LEU A 141 -5.01 -5.19 -5.86
C LEU A 141 -3.94 -4.10 -6.02
N VAL A 142 -4.37 -2.91 -6.39
CA VAL A 142 -3.51 -1.71 -6.53
C VAL A 142 -2.28 -1.96 -7.43
N PRO A 143 -2.44 -2.51 -8.66
CA PRO A 143 -1.32 -2.86 -9.53
C PRO A 143 -0.43 -1.66 -9.88
N ALA A 144 -1.01 -0.46 -10.02
CA ALA A 144 -0.23 0.75 -10.24
C ALA A 144 0.77 1.00 -9.10
N ASP A 145 0.34 0.86 -7.84
CA ASP A 145 1.24 1.03 -6.69
C ASP A 145 2.33 -0.05 -6.66
N LYS A 146 2.00 -1.27 -7.01
CA LYS A 146 2.97 -2.36 -7.08
C LYS A 146 4.15 -2.01 -8.01
N ARG A 147 3.88 -1.52 -9.22
CA ARG A 147 4.90 -1.14 -10.19
C ARG A 147 5.64 0.13 -9.77
N LEU A 148 4.92 1.19 -9.38
CA LEU A 148 5.52 2.44 -8.94
C LEU A 148 6.41 2.24 -7.71
N TYR A 149 5.97 1.45 -6.73
CA TYR A 149 6.71 1.18 -5.51
C TYR A 149 8.04 0.46 -5.79
N SER A 150 8.04 -0.54 -6.68
CA SER A 150 9.27 -1.26 -7.07
C SER A 150 10.28 -0.34 -7.77
N LEU A 151 9.82 0.59 -8.62
CA LEU A 151 10.70 1.53 -9.31
C LEU A 151 11.23 2.62 -8.37
N ARG A 152 10.46 3.03 -7.37
CA ARG A 152 10.94 3.99 -6.34
C ARG A 152 12.07 3.44 -5.51
N ASP A 153 12.09 2.14 -5.25
CA ASP A 153 13.18 1.49 -4.51
C ASP A 153 14.52 1.61 -5.25
N VAL A 154 14.51 1.28 -6.55
CA VAL A 154 15.74 1.30 -7.36
C VAL A 154 16.21 2.71 -7.77
N THR A 155 15.32 3.69 -7.75
CA THR A 155 15.63 5.07 -8.13
C THR A 155 15.93 6.00 -6.95
N GLY A 156 15.76 5.52 -5.72
CA GLY A 156 15.96 6.33 -4.52
C GLY A 156 14.92 7.43 -4.32
N THR A 157 13.80 7.41 -5.06
CA THR A 157 12.72 8.41 -4.95
C THR A 157 11.74 8.11 -3.81
N VAL A 158 12.21 7.45 -2.75
CA VAL A 158 11.38 6.99 -1.63
C VAL A 158 10.86 8.15 -0.79
N ALA A 159 11.70 9.16 -0.51
CA ALA A 159 11.39 10.24 0.43
C ALA A 159 10.56 11.38 -0.19
N SER A 160 9.53 11.05 -0.97
CA SER A 160 8.59 12.02 -1.57
C SER A 160 7.23 11.94 -0.87
N VAL A 161 6.83 13.03 -0.21
CA VAL A 161 5.55 13.07 0.52
C VAL A 161 4.34 12.76 -0.37
N PRO A 162 4.18 13.33 -1.58
CA PRO A 162 3.08 12.97 -2.47
C PRO A 162 3.05 11.49 -2.83
N LEU A 163 4.21 10.91 -3.18
CA LEU A 163 4.32 9.50 -3.56
C LEU A 163 4.07 8.56 -2.38
N ILE A 164 4.56 8.91 -1.18
CA ILE A 164 4.28 8.17 0.06
C ILE A 164 2.78 8.19 0.36
N THR A 165 2.17 9.37 0.33
CA THR A 165 0.75 9.55 0.61
C THR A 165 -0.11 8.74 -0.37
N SER A 166 0.16 8.87 -1.67
CA SER A 166 -0.62 8.16 -2.70
C SER A 166 -0.47 6.65 -2.57
N SER A 167 0.73 6.14 -2.31
CA SER A 167 1.01 4.72 -2.11
C SER A 167 0.27 4.16 -0.89
N ILE A 168 0.28 4.87 0.25
CA ILE A 168 -0.38 4.42 1.48
C ILE A 168 -1.91 4.46 1.29
N ILE A 169 -2.45 5.62 0.94
CA ILE A 169 -3.91 5.82 0.92
C ILE A 169 -4.59 5.03 -0.18
N SER A 170 -3.95 4.82 -1.34
CA SER A 170 -4.53 3.98 -2.39
C SER A 170 -4.74 2.52 -1.94
N LYS A 171 -3.78 1.93 -1.21
CA LYS A 171 -3.94 0.60 -0.61
C LYS A 171 -5.09 0.56 0.39
N LYS A 172 -5.12 1.54 1.31
CA LYS A 172 -6.14 1.61 2.37
C LYS A 172 -7.54 1.86 1.81
N GLY A 173 -7.65 2.66 0.75
CA GLY A 173 -8.91 2.82 0.03
C GLY A 173 -9.35 1.55 -0.70
N ALA A 174 -8.41 0.81 -1.31
CA ALA A 174 -8.70 -0.45 -2.01
C ALA A 174 -9.13 -1.57 -1.06
N GLU A 175 -8.70 -1.55 0.20
CA GLU A 175 -9.12 -2.48 1.25
C GLU A 175 -10.59 -2.35 1.65
N GLY A 176 -11.23 -1.21 1.39
CA GLY A 176 -12.61 -0.95 1.79
C GLY A 176 -12.79 -0.80 3.30
N ILE A 177 -11.77 -0.36 4.02
CA ILE A 177 -11.81 -0.17 5.47
C ILE A 177 -12.63 1.06 5.88
N SER A 178 -13.16 1.05 7.09
CA SER A 178 -13.92 2.16 7.68
C SER A 178 -13.08 3.05 8.60
N SER A 179 -11.94 2.57 9.07
CA SER A 179 -11.07 3.33 9.96
C SER A 179 -9.60 3.00 9.72
N LEU A 180 -8.77 4.02 9.72
CA LEU A 180 -7.32 3.93 9.52
C LEU A 180 -6.57 4.69 10.61
N VAL A 181 -5.55 4.05 11.17
CA VAL A 181 -4.56 4.71 12.03
C VAL A 181 -3.23 4.80 11.29
N LEU A 182 -2.71 6.01 11.14
CA LEU A 182 -1.35 6.24 10.65
C LEU A 182 -0.40 6.27 11.86
N ASP A 183 0.55 5.35 11.86
CA ASP A 183 1.53 5.21 12.94
C ASP A 183 2.87 5.80 12.49
N LEU A 184 3.29 6.84 13.18
CA LEU A 184 4.59 7.45 13.01
C LEU A 184 5.49 7.04 14.18
N SER A 185 6.56 6.31 13.87
CA SER A 185 7.57 5.99 14.87
C SER A 185 8.37 7.24 15.24
N LEU A 186 8.19 7.72 16.46
CA LEU A 186 8.91 8.90 16.97
C LEU A 186 10.37 8.62 17.31
N ILE A 187 10.78 7.36 17.40
CA ILE A 187 12.17 6.97 17.72
C ILE A 187 13.17 7.46 16.66
N HIS A 188 12.69 7.78 15.46
CA HIS A 188 13.50 8.27 14.35
C HIS A 188 13.50 9.80 14.21
N ILE A 189 12.79 10.52 15.09
CA ILE A 189 12.76 11.99 15.11
C ILE A 189 13.88 12.54 16.01
N SER A 190 14.46 11.71 16.86
CA SER A 190 15.50 12.08 17.81
C SER A 190 16.94 11.81 17.33
N GLU A 191 17.10 11.31 16.13
CA GLU A 191 18.38 11.14 15.46
C GLU A 191 18.50 12.08 14.25
#